data_458c0699379bce692094214aac7c79d2
#
_entry.id   458c0699379bce692094214aac7c79d2
#
_cell.length_a   1.000
_cell.length_b   1.000
_cell.length_c   1.000
_cell.angle_alpha   90.00
_cell.angle_beta   90.00
_cell.angle_gamma   90.00
#
_symmetry.space_group_name_H-M   'P 1'
#
loop_
_entity.id
_entity.type
_entity.pdbx_description
1 polymer ?
#
loop_
_entity_poly.entity_id
_entity_poly.type
_entity_poly.pdbx_seq_one_letter_code
_entity_poly.pdbx_strand_id
1 'polypeptide(L)'
;LEVQITKEYKDRLYGKKLIPLPRPKFVVFYNGLEDQPDRVELKMSDAFPPASDAGEPCLECRAIMLNINAGHNSGLMDKCRKLKEYSIFVEKVRTKLQMNLPFDEAADAAIRECIQENILKDILTAHRAEVIDMLFTEYDEQEHMAFLKEEGLEEGIKEGENRVNQLIRLLIENGRSSEIEKAVTSHDFQEILFQEFGL
;
A
#
# COMPACT_ATOMS: atom_id res chain seq x y z
N LEU A 1 4.72 -6.34 23.67
CA LEU A 1 5.10 -7.75 23.88
C LEU A 1 6.38 -7.85 24.72
N GLU A 2 7.46 -7.15 24.35
CA GLU A 2 8.74 -7.16 25.08
C GLU A 2 8.58 -6.77 26.54
N VAL A 3 7.88 -5.68 26.82
CA VAL A 3 7.63 -5.20 28.20
C VAL A 3 6.85 -6.24 29.03
N GLN A 4 5.90 -6.94 28.42
CA GLN A 4 5.09 -7.95 29.11
C GLN A 4 5.89 -9.22 29.39
N ILE A 5 6.69 -9.68 28.43
CA ILE A 5 7.58 -10.83 28.59
C ILE A 5 8.63 -10.55 29.67
N THR A 6 9.27 -9.37 29.63
CA THR A 6 10.30 -8.99 30.61
C THR A 6 9.73 -8.92 32.02
N LYS A 7 8.48 -8.47 32.17
CA LYS A 7 7.82 -8.33 33.48
C LYS A 7 7.41 -9.67 34.08
N GLU A 8 6.93 -10.60 33.26
CA GLU A 8 6.34 -11.87 33.69
C GLU A 8 7.38 -13.01 33.77
N TYR A 9 8.43 -12.95 32.95
CA TYR A 9 9.42 -14.03 32.84
C TYR A 9 10.87 -13.58 33.07
N LYS A 10 11.09 -12.45 33.74
CA LYS A 10 12.41 -11.83 33.96
C LYS A 10 13.46 -12.84 34.48
N ASP A 11 13.09 -13.67 35.41
CA ASP A 11 14.00 -14.65 36.06
C ASP A 11 14.21 -15.91 35.17
N ARG A 12 13.48 -16.06 34.08
CA ARG A 12 13.53 -17.24 33.19
C ARG A 12 14.11 -16.93 31.81
N LEU A 13 14.38 -15.65 31.48
CA LEU A 13 14.87 -15.21 30.17
C LEU A 13 16.14 -15.93 29.72
N TYR A 14 17.02 -16.27 30.68
CA TYR A 14 18.28 -16.97 30.42
C TYR A 14 18.23 -18.45 30.83
N GLY A 15 17.04 -18.98 31.09
CA GLY A 15 16.84 -20.39 31.47
C GLY A 15 16.83 -21.31 30.23
N LYS A 16 17.00 -22.64 30.52
CA LYS A 16 16.96 -23.66 29.46
C LYS A 16 15.54 -24.01 28.97
N LYS A 17 14.49 -23.56 29.66
CA LYS A 17 13.10 -23.86 29.32
C LYS A 17 12.55 -22.78 28.39
N LEU A 18 11.85 -23.20 27.33
CA LEU A 18 11.11 -22.26 26.46
C LEU A 18 10.06 -21.48 27.25
N ILE A 19 10.01 -20.19 27.00
CA ILE A 19 8.98 -19.31 27.53
C ILE A 19 7.80 -19.38 26.55
N PRO A 20 6.58 -19.73 27.01
CA PRO A 20 5.41 -19.73 26.16
C PRO A 20 5.06 -18.28 25.76
N LEU A 21 5.06 -18.01 24.45
CA LEU A 21 4.66 -16.73 23.92
C LEU A 21 3.25 -16.79 23.35
N PRO A 22 2.44 -15.74 23.50
CA PRO A 22 1.16 -15.66 22.83
C PRO A 22 1.39 -15.62 21.32
N ARG A 23 0.54 -16.32 20.57
CA ARG A 23 0.64 -16.34 19.10
C ARG A 23 0.25 -14.98 18.54
N PRO A 24 1.15 -14.22 17.92
CA PRO A 24 0.83 -12.92 17.34
C PRO A 24 -0.11 -13.07 16.15
N LYS A 25 -0.98 -12.08 15.96
CA LYS A 25 -1.79 -11.91 14.76
C LYS A 25 -1.53 -10.49 14.24
N PHE A 26 -1.09 -10.40 13.00
CA PHE A 26 -0.88 -9.12 12.35
C PHE A 26 -2.09 -8.83 11.46
N VAL A 27 -2.71 -7.68 11.68
CA VAL A 27 -3.86 -7.20 10.90
C VAL A 27 -3.53 -5.79 10.43
N VAL A 28 -3.71 -5.56 9.14
CA VAL A 28 -3.59 -4.26 8.50
C VAL A 28 -4.99 -3.81 8.11
N PHE A 29 -5.42 -2.65 8.55
CA PHE A 29 -6.63 -2.01 8.07
C PHE A 29 -6.28 -1.12 6.88
N TYR A 30 -6.73 -1.53 5.69
CA TYR A 30 -6.51 -0.77 4.47
C TYR A 30 -7.57 0.31 4.31
N ASN A 31 -7.11 1.52 4.16
CA ASN A 31 -7.92 2.71 3.96
C ASN A 31 -7.38 3.58 2.80
N GLY A 32 -6.69 2.96 1.84
CA GLY A 32 -6.11 3.65 0.69
C GLY A 32 -7.14 3.95 -0.39
N LEU A 33 -6.70 4.63 -1.45
CA LEU A 33 -7.54 5.03 -2.58
C LEU A 33 -7.64 3.97 -3.68
N GLU A 34 -6.68 3.05 -3.75
CA GLU A 34 -6.70 1.99 -4.76
C GLU A 34 -7.79 0.96 -4.44
N ASP A 35 -8.41 0.44 -5.49
CA ASP A 35 -9.39 -0.65 -5.34
C ASP A 35 -8.69 -1.91 -4.85
N GLN A 36 -9.09 -2.37 -3.67
CA GLN A 36 -8.54 -3.56 -3.02
C GLN A 36 -9.67 -4.48 -2.58
N PRO A 37 -9.50 -5.80 -2.69
CA PRO A 37 -10.50 -6.75 -2.21
C PRO A 37 -10.70 -6.63 -0.70
N ASP A 38 -11.82 -7.14 -0.21
CA ASP A 38 -12.20 -7.11 1.22
C ASP A 38 -11.10 -7.65 2.13
N ARG A 39 -10.37 -8.65 1.66
CA ARG A 39 -9.36 -9.36 2.44
C ARG A 39 -8.21 -9.84 1.56
N VAL A 40 -6.98 -9.55 1.97
CA VAL A 40 -5.75 -10.07 1.35
C VAL A 40 -4.84 -10.66 2.43
N GLU A 41 -4.22 -11.79 2.14
CA GLU A 41 -3.12 -12.31 2.96
C GLU A 41 -1.80 -11.76 2.40
N LEU A 42 -1.08 -11.03 3.22
CA LEU A 42 0.23 -10.48 2.90
C LEU A 42 1.29 -11.41 3.49
N LYS A 43 2.30 -11.77 2.70
CA LYS A 43 3.43 -12.60 3.12
C LYS A 43 4.73 -11.86 2.91
N MET A 44 5.64 -11.94 3.87
CA MET A 44 6.96 -11.34 3.74
C MET A 44 7.75 -11.96 2.59
N SER A 45 7.55 -13.26 2.34
CA SER A 45 8.20 -13.98 1.23
C SER A 45 7.83 -13.45 -0.16
N ASP A 46 6.67 -12.80 -0.31
CA ASP A 46 6.24 -12.22 -1.60
C ASP A 46 7.12 -11.02 -2.00
N ALA A 47 7.86 -10.43 -1.06
CA ALA A 47 8.80 -9.33 -1.30
C ALA A 47 10.22 -9.82 -1.68
N PHE A 48 10.50 -11.12 -1.60
CA PHE A 48 11.80 -11.64 -1.96
C PHE A 48 11.93 -11.81 -3.48
N PRO A 49 13.06 -11.43 -4.09
CA PRO A 49 13.27 -11.67 -5.51
C PRO A 49 13.23 -13.18 -5.79
N PRO A 50 12.69 -13.60 -6.95
CA PRO A 50 12.68 -14.99 -7.35
C PRO A 50 14.13 -15.49 -7.47
N ALA A 51 14.56 -16.32 -6.53
CA ALA A 51 15.88 -16.95 -6.57
C ALA A 51 15.75 -18.38 -7.09
N SER A 52 16.63 -18.75 -8.02
CA SER A 52 16.65 -20.08 -8.64
C SER A 52 16.92 -21.24 -7.67
N ASP A 53 17.45 -20.95 -6.48
CA ASP A 53 17.87 -21.94 -5.46
C ASP A 53 17.30 -21.67 -4.06
N ALA A 54 16.28 -20.81 -3.95
CA ALA A 54 15.72 -20.45 -2.65
C ALA A 54 14.81 -21.57 -2.12
N GLY A 55 15.31 -22.28 -1.11
CA GLY A 55 14.47 -23.08 -0.23
C GLY A 55 13.45 -22.20 0.52
N GLU A 56 12.66 -22.80 1.41
CA GLU A 56 11.73 -22.05 2.25
C GLU A 56 12.49 -20.98 3.06
N PRO A 57 11.92 -19.76 3.19
CA PRO A 57 12.56 -18.69 3.95
C PRO A 57 12.68 -19.09 5.42
N CYS A 58 13.82 -18.79 6.05
CA CYS A 58 14.05 -19.06 7.47
C CYS A 58 13.11 -18.26 8.38
N LEU A 59 12.56 -17.17 7.90
CA LEU A 59 11.57 -16.34 8.58
C LEU A 59 10.43 -15.99 7.63
N GLU A 60 9.21 -16.28 8.05
CA GLU A 60 7.98 -15.90 7.35
C GLU A 60 7.10 -15.09 8.29
N CYS A 61 6.67 -13.93 7.86
CA CYS A 61 5.65 -13.13 8.52
C CYS A 61 4.42 -13.03 7.63
N ARG A 62 3.25 -13.29 8.21
CA ARG A 62 1.97 -13.17 7.52
C ARG A 62 1.08 -12.17 8.22
N ALA A 63 0.51 -11.26 7.45
CA ALA A 63 -0.49 -10.32 7.92
C ALA A 63 -1.78 -10.49 7.12
N ILE A 64 -2.89 -10.13 7.73
CA ILE A 64 -4.18 -10.07 7.05
C ILE A 64 -4.51 -8.62 6.83
N MET A 65 -4.58 -8.20 5.58
CA MET A 65 -5.12 -6.90 5.20
C MET A 65 -6.62 -6.99 5.06
N LEU A 66 -7.32 -6.05 5.69
CA LEU A 66 -8.78 -5.90 5.63
C LEU A 66 -9.11 -4.52 5.07
N ASN A 67 -9.80 -4.47 3.95
CA ASN A 67 -10.28 -3.22 3.37
C ASN A 67 -11.41 -2.65 4.24
N ILE A 68 -11.16 -1.47 4.82
CA ILE A 68 -12.12 -0.78 5.70
C ILE A 68 -12.77 0.44 5.03
N ASN A 69 -12.59 0.62 3.73
CA ASN A 69 -13.30 1.66 2.98
C ASN A 69 -14.82 1.42 2.99
N ALA A 70 -15.57 2.48 2.73
CA ALA A 70 -17.03 2.42 2.65
C ALA A 70 -17.50 1.35 1.65
N GLY A 71 -18.44 0.52 2.05
CA GLY A 71 -18.97 -0.59 1.23
C GLY A 71 -18.23 -1.92 1.39
N HIS A 72 -17.05 -1.94 2.01
CA HIS A 72 -16.25 -3.14 2.23
C HIS A 72 -16.48 -3.77 3.61
N ASN A 73 -16.19 -5.09 3.74
CA ASN A 73 -16.20 -5.84 5.01
C ASN A 73 -17.41 -5.57 5.92
N SER A 74 -18.62 -5.55 5.36
CA SER A 74 -19.87 -5.24 6.09
C SER A 74 -20.01 -6.03 7.39
N GLY A 75 -19.69 -7.34 7.38
CA GLY A 75 -19.74 -8.18 8.57
C GLY A 75 -18.76 -7.81 9.69
N LEU A 76 -17.64 -7.19 9.36
CA LEU A 76 -16.69 -6.61 10.32
C LEU A 76 -17.23 -5.27 10.84
N MET A 77 -17.70 -4.42 9.94
CA MET A 77 -18.25 -3.10 10.25
C MET A 77 -19.46 -3.18 11.20
N ASP A 78 -20.32 -4.18 11.02
CA ASP A 78 -21.50 -4.39 11.89
C ASP A 78 -21.09 -4.85 13.30
N LYS A 79 -19.95 -5.53 13.44
CA LYS A 79 -19.41 -5.98 14.73
C LYS A 79 -18.56 -4.92 15.43
N CYS A 80 -18.02 -3.97 14.70
CA CYS A 80 -17.14 -2.94 15.24
C CYS A 80 -17.64 -1.55 14.85
N ARG A 81 -18.57 -1.02 15.64
CA ARG A 81 -19.18 0.30 15.42
C ARG A 81 -18.14 1.40 15.24
N LYS A 82 -17.08 1.44 16.05
CA LYS A 82 -16.04 2.47 15.97
C LYS A 82 -15.27 2.42 14.65
N LEU A 83 -15.02 1.24 14.11
CA LEU A 83 -14.36 1.07 12.81
C LEU A 83 -15.27 1.55 11.68
N LYS A 84 -16.57 1.23 11.74
CA LYS A 84 -17.57 1.72 10.80
C LYS A 84 -17.67 3.25 10.82
N GLU A 85 -17.73 3.83 12.01
CA GLU A 85 -17.76 5.28 12.20
C GLU A 85 -16.50 5.95 11.65
N TYR A 86 -15.32 5.33 11.83
CA TYR A 86 -14.06 5.80 11.25
C TYR A 86 -14.07 5.78 9.72
N SER A 87 -14.52 4.68 9.11
CA SER A 87 -14.67 4.59 7.65
C SER A 87 -15.57 5.71 7.09
N ILE A 88 -16.70 5.98 7.73
CA ILE A 88 -17.62 7.06 7.32
C ILE A 88 -16.95 8.43 7.46
N PHE A 89 -16.22 8.65 8.55
CA PHE A 89 -15.52 9.91 8.77
C PHE A 89 -14.48 10.19 7.66
N VAL A 90 -13.63 9.21 7.35
CA VAL A 90 -12.62 9.33 6.29
C VAL A 90 -13.27 9.57 4.93
N GLU A 91 -14.36 8.88 4.61
CA GLU A 91 -15.10 9.08 3.38
C GLU A 91 -15.65 10.51 3.25
N LYS A 92 -16.17 11.08 4.35
CA LYS A 92 -16.62 12.48 4.38
C LYS A 92 -15.48 13.46 4.13
N VAL A 93 -14.29 13.24 4.71
CA VAL A 93 -13.10 14.08 4.46
C VAL A 93 -12.74 14.02 2.98
N ARG A 94 -12.61 12.82 2.42
CA ARG A 94 -12.28 12.61 0.99
C ARG A 94 -13.26 13.27 0.04
N THR A 95 -14.56 13.12 0.31
CA THR A 95 -15.61 13.76 -0.50
C THR A 95 -15.45 15.28 -0.54
N LYS A 96 -15.10 15.90 0.59
CA LYS A 96 -14.89 17.34 0.65
C LYS A 96 -13.62 17.79 -0.06
N LEU A 97 -12.55 17.00 0.02
CA LEU A 97 -11.32 17.24 -0.74
C LEU A 97 -11.56 17.15 -2.25
N GLN A 98 -12.36 16.20 -2.70
CA GLN A 98 -12.77 16.08 -4.11
C GLN A 98 -13.59 17.28 -4.62
N MET A 99 -14.23 18.03 -3.71
CA MET A 99 -14.89 19.31 -4.02
C MET A 99 -13.91 20.49 -4.08
N ASN A 100 -12.59 20.24 -4.07
CA ASN A 100 -11.52 21.25 -4.04
C ASN A 100 -11.55 22.19 -2.82
N LEU A 101 -12.07 21.74 -1.68
CA LEU A 101 -11.90 22.48 -0.44
C LEU A 101 -10.44 22.33 0.03
N PRO A 102 -9.84 23.39 0.60
CA PRO A 102 -8.58 23.30 1.32
C PRO A 102 -8.66 22.22 2.42
N PHE A 103 -7.56 21.55 2.70
CA PHE A 103 -7.52 20.43 3.65
C PHE A 103 -8.12 20.80 5.02
N ASP A 104 -7.71 21.92 5.58
CA ASP A 104 -8.20 22.40 6.89
C ASP A 104 -9.71 22.59 6.91
N GLU A 105 -10.27 23.17 5.84
CA GLU A 105 -11.71 23.39 5.71
C GLU A 105 -12.47 22.08 5.51
N ALA A 106 -11.91 21.16 4.72
CA ALA A 106 -12.48 19.83 4.47
C ALA A 106 -12.53 19.00 5.76
N ALA A 107 -11.42 18.93 6.49
CA ALA A 107 -11.33 18.23 7.76
C ALA A 107 -12.30 18.82 8.80
N ASP A 108 -12.30 20.12 8.95
CA ASP A 108 -13.19 20.86 9.88
C ASP A 108 -14.68 20.65 9.56
N ALA A 109 -15.05 20.68 8.30
CA ALA A 109 -16.42 20.46 7.87
C ALA A 109 -16.85 19.00 8.11
N ALA A 110 -15.98 18.01 7.80
CA ALA A 110 -16.24 16.61 8.07
C ALA A 110 -16.39 16.32 9.57
N ILE A 111 -15.52 16.90 10.41
CA ILE A 111 -15.60 16.77 11.87
C ILE A 111 -16.93 17.32 12.40
N ARG A 112 -17.34 18.50 11.96
CA ARG A 112 -18.61 19.10 12.37
C ARG A 112 -19.82 18.25 12.01
N GLU A 113 -19.86 17.74 10.78
CA GLU A 113 -20.93 16.85 10.33
C GLU A 113 -20.96 15.54 11.14
N CYS A 114 -19.80 14.90 11.34
CA CYS A 114 -19.72 13.67 12.12
C CYS A 114 -20.20 13.86 13.58
N ILE A 115 -19.83 14.98 14.21
CA ILE A 115 -20.31 15.32 15.55
C ILE A 115 -21.83 15.49 15.58
N GLN A 116 -22.43 16.17 14.58
CA GLN A 116 -23.88 16.35 14.46
C GLN A 116 -24.61 15.02 14.26
N GLU A 117 -24.04 14.11 13.47
CA GLU A 117 -24.58 12.78 13.18
C GLU A 117 -24.23 11.75 14.28
N ASN A 118 -23.57 12.14 15.35
CA ASN A 118 -23.13 11.28 16.44
C ASN A 118 -22.14 10.17 16.01
N ILE A 119 -21.34 10.45 14.97
CA ILE A 119 -20.28 9.59 14.44
C ILE A 119 -18.97 9.98 15.12
N LEU A 120 -18.29 9.04 15.79
CA LEU A 120 -17.05 9.28 16.56
C LEU A 120 -17.11 10.51 17.47
N LYS A 121 -18.29 10.96 17.88
CA LYS A 121 -18.51 12.22 18.56
C LYS A 121 -17.59 12.44 19.76
N ASP A 122 -17.45 11.41 20.59
CA ASP A 122 -16.62 11.48 21.81
C ASP A 122 -15.16 11.77 21.48
N ILE A 123 -14.63 11.07 20.45
CA ILE A 123 -13.23 11.17 20.00
C ILE A 123 -13.02 12.54 19.32
N LEU A 124 -13.88 12.89 18.36
CA LEU A 124 -13.76 14.11 17.59
C LEU A 124 -13.96 15.38 18.45
N THR A 125 -14.70 15.28 19.55
CA THR A 125 -14.86 16.41 20.49
C THR A 125 -13.66 16.52 21.43
N ALA A 126 -13.13 15.40 21.93
CA ALA A 126 -12.06 15.39 22.91
C ALA A 126 -10.67 15.60 22.28
N HIS A 127 -10.43 15.12 21.05
CA HIS A 127 -9.13 15.03 20.41
C HIS A 127 -9.11 15.64 19.00
N ARG A 128 -9.82 16.75 18.81
CA ARG A 128 -9.97 17.38 17.48
C ARG A 128 -8.62 17.74 16.84
N ALA A 129 -7.71 18.35 17.60
CA ALA A 129 -6.42 18.77 17.06
C ALA A 129 -5.57 17.57 16.64
N GLU A 130 -5.49 16.56 17.48
CA GLU A 130 -4.72 15.32 17.18
C GLU A 130 -5.30 14.59 15.97
N VAL A 131 -6.62 14.61 15.79
CA VAL A 131 -7.27 14.00 14.63
C VAL A 131 -6.95 14.77 13.35
N ILE A 132 -6.92 16.10 13.38
CA ILE A 132 -6.54 16.93 12.23
C ILE A 132 -5.07 16.69 11.87
N ASP A 133 -4.15 16.66 12.84
CA ASP A 133 -2.73 16.39 12.61
C ASP A 133 -2.50 15.00 12.02
N MET A 134 -3.24 14.00 12.51
CA MET A 134 -3.17 12.64 11.97
C MET A 134 -3.67 12.58 10.52
N LEU A 135 -4.81 13.20 10.22
CA LEU A 135 -5.35 13.28 8.86
C LEU A 135 -4.41 14.03 7.91
N PHE A 136 -3.77 15.09 8.39
CA PHE A 136 -2.81 15.85 7.60
C PHE A 136 -1.62 14.98 7.21
N THR A 137 -1.07 14.21 8.16
CA THR A 137 0.03 13.28 7.91
C THR A 137 -0.37 12.21 6.89
N GLU A 138 -1.56 11.60 7.03
CA GLU A 138 -2.06 10.59 6.07
C GLU A 138 -2.27 11.20 4.66
N TYR A 139 -2.75 12.43 4.58
CA TYR A 139 -2.97 13.13 3.31
C TYR A 139 -1.65 13.48 2.62
N ASP A 140 -0.69 14.03 3.36
CA ASP A 140 0.65 14.38 2.85
C ASP A 140 1.40 13.14 2.34
N GLU A 141 1.34 12.02 3.07
CA GLU A 141 1.89 10.75 2.63
C GLU A 141 1.23 10.23 1.34
N GLN A 142 -0.10 10.34 1.21
CA GLN A 142 -0.82 9.90 0.02
C GLN A 142 -0.50 10.78 -1.20
N GLU A 143 -0.43 12.10 -1.03
CA GLU A 143 -0.04 13.02 -2.09
C GLU A 143 1.40 12.79 -2.55
N HIS A 144 2.32 12.59 -1.60
CA HIS A 144 3.71 12.24 -1.89
C HIS A 144 3.84 10.89 -2.63
N MET A 145 3.09 9.86 -2.22
CA MET A 145 3.07 8.57 -2.90
C MET A 145 2.47 8.65 -4.30
N ALA A 146 1.45 9.49 -4.51
CA ALA A 146 0.88 9.72 -5.84
C ALA A 146 1.89 10.41 -6.76
N PHE A 147 2.61 11.41 -6.26
CA PHE A 147 3.68 12.09 -6.97
C PHE A 147 4.81 11.14 -7.37
N LEU A 148 5.31 10.31 -6.44
CA LEU A 148 6.35 9.31 -6.72
C LEU A 148 5.91 8.28 -7.77
N LYS A 149 4.63 7.89 -7.77
CA LYS A 149 4.08 6.97 -8.75
C LYS A 149 4.01 7.60 -10.14
N GLU A 150 3.61 8.86 -10.23
CA GLU A 150 3.58 9.62 -11.50
C GLU A 150 5.00 9.81 -12.05
N GLU A 151 5.94 10.23 -11.22
CA GLU A 151 7.36 10.39 -11.58
C GLU A 151 7.97 9.06 -12.06
N GLY A 152 7.74 7.96 -11.32
CA GLY A 152 8.20 6.62 -11.71
C GLY A 152 7.56 6.12 -13.01
N LEU A 153 6.31 6.48 -13.30
CA LEU A 153 5.65 6.15 -14.56
C LEU A 153 6.28 6.92 -15.73
N GLU A 154 6.54 8.22 -15.55
CA GLU A 154 7.20 9.05 -16.57
C GLU A 154 8.62 8.55 -16.87
N GLU A 155 9.39 8.21 -15.84
CA GLU A 155 10.73 7.62 -15.99
C GLU A 155 10.66 6.27 -16.72
N GLY A 156 9.73 5.38 -16.34
CA GLY A 156 9.55 4.08 -16.97
C GLY A 156 9.16 4.18 -18.44
N ILE A 157 8.30 5.14 -18.83
CA ILE A 157 7.95 5.41 -20.24
C ILE A 157 9.21 5.87 -20.99
N LYS A 158 9.96 6.81 -20.45
CA LYS A 158 11.18 7.35 -21.07
C LYS A 158 12.27 6.29 -21.22
N GLU A 159 12.45 5.44 -20.23
CA GLU A 159 13.39 4.31 -20.32
C GLU A 159 12.95 3.30 -21.38
N GLY A 160 11.64 2.97 -21.43
CA GLY A 160 11.06 2.10 -22.46
C GLY A 160 11.25 2.64 -23.88
N GLU A 161 10.98 3.92 -24.08
CA GLU A 161 11.22 4.59 -25.38
C GLU A 161 12.71 4.55 -25.77
N ASN A 162 13.61 4.80 -24.82
CA ASN A 162 15.06 4.76 -25.08
C ASN A 162 15.51 3.34 -25.45
N ARG A 163 15.03 2.30 -24.76
CA ARG A 163 15.33 0.89 -25.09
C ARG A 163 14.88 0.53 -26.50
N VAL A 164 13.65 0.92 -26.88
CA VAL A 164 13.12 0.66 -28.21
C VAL A 164 13.93 1.41 -29.28
N ASN A 165 14.26 2.68 -29.06
CA ASN A 165 15.06 3.47 -29.98
C ASN A 165 16.46 2.88 -30.14
N GLN A 166 17.07 2.41 -29.08
CA GLN A 166 18.38 1.76 -29.10
C GLN A 166 18.32 0.43 -29.86
N LEU A 167 17.28 -0.37 -29.68
CA LEU A 167 17.05 -1.60 -30.43
C LEU A 167 16.94 -1.32 -31.93
N ILE A 168 16.12 -0.34 -32.33
CA ILE A 168 15.95 0.04 -33.73
C ILE A 168 17.29 0.46 -34.33
N ARG A 169 18.08 1.26 -33.64
CA ARG A 169 19.42 1.66 -34.05
C ARG A 169 20.35 0.47 -34.27
N LEU A 170 20.39 -0.46 -33.33
CA LEU A 170 21.21 -1.68 -33.41
C LEU A 170 20.78 -2.57 -34.58
N LEU A 171 19.48 -2.71 -34.84
CA LEU A 171 18.98 -3.47 -36.00
C LEU A 171 19.43 -2.82 -37.31
N ILE A 172 19.42 -1.48 -37.43
CA ILE A 172 19.90 -0.77 -38.62
C ILE A 172 21.41 -0.95 -38.81
N GLU A 173 22.20 -0.77 -37.73
CA GLU A 173 23.67 -0.91 -37.77
C GLU A 173 24.12 -2.33 -38.15
N ASN A 174 23.34 -3.36 -37.77
CA ASN A 174 23.61 -4.76 -38.09
C ASN A 174 22.96 -5.23 -39.44
N GLY A 175 22.38 -4.32 -40.21
CA GLY A 175 21.76 -4.65 -41.50
C GLY A 175 20.46 -5.45 -41.40
N ARG A 176 19.81 -5.47 -40.22
CA ARG A 176 18.58 -6.23 -39.92
C ARG A 176 17.32 -5.35 -39.95
N SER A 177 17.32 -4.30 -40.78
CA SER A 177 16.19 -3.35 -40.87
C SER A 177 14.85 -4.01 -41.22
N SER A 178 14.87 -5.17 -41.90
CA SER A 178 13.67 -5.93 -42.21
C SER A 178 12.95 -6.49 -40.99
N GLU A 179 13.61 -6.55 -39.85
CA GLU A 179 13.03 -7.06 -38.60
C GLU A 179 12.36 -5.97 -37.77
N ILE A 180 12.56 -4.70 -38.10
CA ILE A 180 12.01 -3.56 -37.35
C ILE A 180 10.47 -3.64 -37.27
N GLU A 181 9.80 -3.90 -38.40
CA GLU A 181 8.34 -3.99 -38.46
C GLU A 181 7.82 -5.05 -37.49
N LYS A 182 8.48 -6.22 -37.47
CA LYS A 182 8.11 -7.31 -36.57
C LYS A 182 8.44 -6.99 -35.11
N ALA A 183 9.55 -6.32 -34.85
CA ALA A 183 9.94 -5.90 -33.51
C ALA A 183 8.96 -4.89 -32.88
N VAL A 184 8.39 -3.99 -33.70
CA VAL A 184 7.40 -3.00 -33.24
C VAL A 184 6.01 -3.59 -33.05
N THR A 185 5.66 -4.65 -33.82
CA THR A 185 4.30 -5.22 -33.82
C THR A 185 4.16 -6.45 -32.90
N SER A 186 5.26 -7.08 -32.50
CA SER A 186 5.26 -8.28 -31.66
C SER A 186 6.12 -8.09 -30.42
N HIS A 187 5.48 -7.97 -29.26
CA HIS A 187 6.16 -7.82 -27.97
C HIS A 187 7.10 -8.99 -27.66
N ASP A 188 6.67 -10.24 -27.90
CA ASP A 188 7.48 -11.44 -27.66
C ASP A 188 8.75 -11.42 -28.52
N PHE A 189 8.66 -10.99 -29.78
CA PHE A 189 9.82 -10.88 -30.65
C PHE A 189 10.74 -9.73 -30.22
N GLN A 190 10.18 -8.63 -29.76
CA GLN A 190 10.92 -7.51 -29.21
C GLN A 190 11.74 -7.91 -27.98
N GLU A 191 11.16 -8.69 -27.06
CA GLU A 191 11.85 -9.20 -25.87
C GLU A 191 13.02 -10.15 -26.23
N ILE A 192 12.84 -11.00 -27.24
CA ILE A 192 13.94 -11.85 -27.75
C ILE A 192 15.10 -10.98 -28.24
N LEU A 193 14.79 -9.91 -28.97
CA LEU A 193 15.82 -8.99 -29.48
C LEU A 193 16.49 -8.18 -28.36
N PHE A 194 15.75 -7.76 -27.33
CA PHE A 194 16.33 -7.12 -26.16
C PHE A 194 17.35 -8.03 -25.47
N GLN A 195 17.02 -9.32 -25.29
CA GLN A 195 17.95 -10.28 -24.73
C GLN A 195 19.17 -10.50 -25.61
N GLU A 196 18.97 -10.58 -26.94
CA GLU A 196 20.04 -10.79 -27.92
C GLU A 196 21.04 -9.63 -27.92
N PHE A 197 20.56 -8.39 -27.82
CA PHE A 197 21.39 -7.18 -27.83
C PHE A 197 21.82 -6.71 -26.45
N GLY A 198 21.37 -7.36 -25.37
CA GLY A 198 21.72 -6.99 -23.99
C GLY A 198 21.14 -5.65 -23.53
N LEU A 199 19.90 -5.33 -23.95
CA LEU A 199 19.16 -4.10 -23.63
C LEU A 199 18.21 -4.29 -22.47
#